data_b4af96c4a47dc31341a25288ba15e0c3
#
_entry.id   b4af96c4a47dc31341a25288ba15e0c3
#
_cell.length_a   1.000
_cell.length_b   1.000
_cell.length_c   1.000
_cell.angle_alpha   90.00
_cell.angle_beta   90.00
_cell.angle_gamma   90.00
#
_symmetry.space_group_name_H-M   'P 1'
#
loop_
_entity.id
_entity.type
_entity.pdbx_description
1 polymer ?
#
loop_
_entity_poly.entity_id
_entity_poly.type
_entity_poly.pdbx_seq_one_letter_code
_entity_poly.pdbx_strand_id
1 'polypeptide(L)'
;MENAENDLAPRTKLFARRIIRLYGALPKLDGVAQVLGKQALRSGTSVGANYREARRGRSKAGFISKIGDCLKEADETLYWLELMADENIVAATRLKSLLKEADELVAIFTTISKHARGDT
;
A
#
# COMPACT_ATOMS: atom_id res chain seq x y z
N MET A 1 1.51 21.83 -13.25
CA MET A 1 1.34 20.40 -13.57
C MET A 1 1.78 19.57 -12.38
N GLU A 2 0.95 18.66 -11.96
CA GLU A 2 1.27 17.79 -10.85
C GLU A 2 2.06 16.57 -11.32
N ASN A 3 2.99 16.13 -10.49
CA ASN A 3 3.72 14.89 -10.72
C ASN A 3 3.18 13.80 -9.81
N ALA A 4 3.71 12.58 -9.92
CA ALA A 4 3.25 11.44 -9.14
C ALA A 4 3.36 11.69 -7.63
N GLU A 5 4.38 12.42 -7.20
CA GLU A 5 4.57 12.74 -5.78
C GLU A 5 3.46 13.62 -5.24
N ASN A 6 3.01 14.62 -6.03
CA ASN A 6 1.94 15.51 -5.60
C ASN A 6 0.62 14.77 -5.44
N ASP A 7 0.42 13.71 -6.22
CA ASP A 7 -0.80 12.92 -6.19
C ASP A 7 -0.80 11.83 -5.13
N LEU A 8 0.34 11.53 -4.53
CA LEU A 8 0.47 10.38 -3.62
C LEU A 8 -0.32 10.53 -2.32
N ALA A 9 -0.48 11.75 -1.81
CA ALA A 9 -1.25 11.94 -0.60
C ALA A 9 -2.72 11.49 -0.79
N PRO A 10 -3.46 12.02 -1.77
CA PRO A 10 -4.82 11.53 -2.02
C PRO A 10 -4.84 10.10 -2.55
N ARG A 11 -3.85 9.71 -3.35
CA ARG A 11 -3.78 8.37 -3.94
C ARG A 11 -3.61 7.28 -2.89
N THR A 12 -2.69 7.48 -1.93
CA THR A 12 -2.46 6.50 -0.86
C THR A 12 -3.62 6.48 0.13
N LYS A 13 -4.30 7.61 0.33
CA LYS A 13 -5.51 7.66 1.15
C LYS A 13 -6.65 6.88 0.50
N LEU A 14 -6.83 7.03 -0.81
CA LEU A 14 -7.83 6.25 -1.53
C LEU A 14 -7.52 4.75 -1.45
N PHE A 15 -6.25 4.39 -1.59
CA PHE A 15 -5.81 3.00 -1.46
C PHE A 15 -6.22 2.45 -0.09
N ALA A 16 -5.94 3.18 0.99
CA ALA A 16 -6.33 2.80 2.35
C ALA A 16 -7.84 2.58 2.46
N ARG A 17 -8.64 3.49 1.88
CA ARG A 17 -10.10 3.40 1.91
C ARG A 17 -10.58 2.15 1.17
N ARG A 18 -9.96 1.83 0.04
CA ARG A 18 -10.30 0.62 -0.72
C ARG A 18 -9.99 -0.64 0.08
N ILE A 19 -8.87 -0.66 0.80
CA ILE A 19 -8.51 -1.79 1.66
C ILE A 19 -9.51 -1.93 2.81
N ILE A 20 -9.91 -0.82 3.42
CA ILE A 20 -10.93 -0.83 4.49
C ILE A 20 -12.23 -1.45 3.97
N ARG A 21 -12.67 -1.05 2.79
CA ARG A 21 -13.90 -1.60 2.19
C ARG A 21 -13.76 -3.08 1.89
N LEU A 22 -12.60 -3.48 1.37
CA LEU A 22 -12.33 -4.90 1.13
C LEU A 22 -12.45 -5.70 2.42
N TYR A 23 -11.80 -5.25 3.48
CA TYR A 23 -11.87 -5.92 4.78
C TYR A 23 -13.32 -6.05 5.27
N GLY A 24 -14.08 -4.97 5.16
CA GLY A 24 -15.49 -4.96 5.59
C GLY A 24 -16.37 -5.94 4.82
N ALA A 25 -15.97 -6.30 3.60
CA ALA A 25 -16.73 -7.22 2.74
C ALA A 25 -16.31 -8.68 2.90
N LEU A 26 -15.23 -8.97 3.65
CA LEU A 26 -14.77 -10.34 3.84
C LEU A 26 -15.71 -11.15 4.73
N PRO A 27 -15.84 -12.47 4.48
CA PRO A 27 -16.68 -13.31 5.33
C PRO A 27 -16.24 -13.26 6.78
N LYS A 28 -17.14 -12.87 7.67
CA LYS A 28 -16.79 -12.65 9.09
C LYS A 28 -16.48 -13.91 9.86
N LEU A 29 -17.02 -15.04 9.42
CA LEU A 29 -16.81 -16.34 10.10
C LEU A 29 -15.70 -17.16 9.46
N ASP A 30 -15.07 -16.68 8.41
CA ASP A 30 -13.93 -17.32 7.78
C ASP A 30 -12.65 -16.86 8.47
N GLY A 31 -12.04 -17.73 9.25
CA GLY A 31 -10.85 -17.39 10.04
C GLY A 31 -9.66 -16.98 9.21
N VAL A 32 -9.43 -17.63 8.06
CA VAL A 32 -8.32 -17.29 7.17
C VAL A 32 -8.57 -15.94 6.54
N ALA A 33 -9.79 -15.69 6.04
CA ALA A 33 -10.15 -14.41 5.47
C ALA A 33 -9.92 -13.29 6.48
N GLN A 34 -10.30 -13.50 7.74
CA GLN A 34 -10.12 -12.48 8.78
C GLN A 34 -8.66 -12.22 9.09
N VAL A 35 -7.83 -13.25 9.15
CA VAL A 35 -6.39 -13.07 9.42
C VAL A 35 -5.71 -12.31 8.26
N LEU A 36 -5.93 -12.75 7.03
CA LEU A 36 -5.34 -12.09 5.86
C LEU A 36 -5.89 -10.67 5.70
N GLY A 37 -7.17 -10.49 5.96
CA GLY A 37 -7.82 -9.18 5.90
C GLY A 37 -7.23 -8.20 6.89
N LYS A 38 -6.98 -8.62 8.11
CA LYS A 38 -6.37 -7.76 9.14
C LYS A 38 -4.95 -7.36 8.76
N GLN A 39 -4.17 -8.28 8.18
CA GLN A 39 -2.82 -7.97 7.71
C GLN A 39 -2.86 -6.93 6.59
N ALA A 40 -3.76 -7.11 5.62
CA ALA A 40 -3.93 -6.16 4.53
C ALA A 40 -4.42 -4.80 5.05
N LEU A 41 -5.32 -4.81 6.03
CA LEU A 41 -5.85 -3.57 6.64
C LEU A 41 -4.71 -2.79 7.30
N ARG A 42 -3.90 -3.46 8.11
CA ARG A 42 -2.77 -2.84 8.79
C ARG A 42 -1.76 -2.26 7.80
N SER A 43 -1.29 -3.09 6.87
CA SER A 43 -0.26 -2.65 5.91
C SER A 43 -0.81 -1.63 4.92
N GLY A 44 -2.02 -1.84 4.42
CA GLY A 44 -2.62 -0.96 3.40
C GLY A 44 -2.91 0.43 3.92
N THR A 45 -3.32 0.55 5.18
CA THR A 45 -3.55 1.87 5.79
C THR A 45 -2.24 2.54 6.21
N SER A 46 -1.19 1.77 6.43
CA SER A 46 0.12 2.29 6.82
C SER A 46 0.87 2.96 5.67
N VAL A 47 0.57 2.61 4.42
CA VAL A 47 1.24 3.22 3.25
C VAL A 47 1.07 4.74 3.29
N GLY A 48 -0.17 5.20 3.33
CA GLY A 48 -0.48 6.63 3.35
C GLY A 48 -0.05 7.32 4.64
N ALA A 49 -0.16 6.61 5.77
CA ALA A 49 0.26 7.16 7.06
C ALA A 49 1.76 7.46 7.06
N ASN A 50 2.58 6.53 6.55
CA ASN A 50 4.02 6.73 6.44
C ASN A 50 4.36 7.81 5.41
N TYR A 51 3.62 7.89 4.32
CA TYR A 51 3.85 8.93 3.33
C TYR A 51 3.59 10.32 3.92
N ARG A 52 2.54 10.47 4.71
CA ARG A 52 2.25 11.73 5.41
C ARG A 52 3.41 12.11 6.32
N GLU A 53 3.94 11.16 7.07
CA GLU A 53 5.09 11.40 7.95
C GLU A 53 6.33 11.77 7.14
N ALA A 54 6.56 11.12 5.99
CA ALA A 54 7.67 11.44 5.10
C ALA A 54 7.61 12.90 4.65
N ARG A 55 6.42 13.36 4.24
CA ARG A 55 6.23 14.74 3.77
C ARG A 55 6.42 15.77 4.87
N ARG A 56 6.15 15.41 6.10
CA ARG A 56 6.26 16.30 7.27
C ARG A 56 7.61 16.21 7.95
N GLY A 57 8.48 15.34 7.47
CA GLY A 57 9.81 15.17 8.02
C GLY A 57 10.70 16.38 7.76
N ARG A 58 11.69 16.57 8.62
CA ARG A 58 12.57 17.74 8.57
C ARG A 58 13.96 17.44 8.03
N SER A 59 14.29 16.16 7.82
CA SER A 59 15.61 15.77 7.35
C SER A 59 15.49 14.87 6.13
N LYS A 60 16.55 14.88 5.32
CA LYS A 60 16.64 13.97 4.16
C LYS A 60 16.67 12.52 4.63
N ALA A 61 17.43 12.22 5.68
CA ALA A 61 17.52 10.88 6.22
C ALA A 61 16.16 10.38 6.71
N GLY A 62 15.41 11.24 7.37
CA GLY A 62 14.06 10.90 7.84
C GLY A 62 13.11 10.64 6.67
N PHE A 63 13.19 11.45 5.62
CA PHE A 63 12.39 11.26 4.41
C PHE A 63 12.71 9.91 3.77
N ILE A 64 13.99 9.60 3.58
CA ILE A 64 14.41 8.32 2.99
C ILE A 64 13.90 7.15 3.81
N SER A 65 14.02 7.23 5.13
CA SER A 65 13.55 6.18 6.04
C SER A 65 12.05 5.94 5.90
N LYS A 66 11.26 7.01 5.90
CA LYS A 66 9.80 6.90 5.80
C LYS A 66 9.34 6.43 4.42
N ILE A 67 10.02 6.85 3.37
CA ILE A 67 9.73 6.33 2.01
C ILE A 67 10.01 4.83 1.95
N GLY A 68 11.08 4.36 2.61
CA GLY A 68 11.36 2.93 2.73
C GLY A 68 10.24 2.19 3.43
N ASP A 69 9.66 2.80 4.46
CA ASP A 69 8.50 2.22 5.17
C ASP A 69 7.27 2.16 4.26
N CYS A 70 7.03 3.21 3.45
CA CYS A 70 5.94 3.19 2.47
C CYS A 70 6.09 2.03 1.50
N LEU A 71 7.30 1.85 0.98
CA LEU A 71 7.60 0.76 0.04
C LEU A 71 7.34 -0.61 0.68
N LYS A 72 7.84 -0.79 1.89
CA LYS A 72 7.67 -2.03 2.65
C LYS A 72 6.20 -2.37 2.85
N GLU A 73 5.42 -1.39 3.30
CA GLU A 73 3.99 -1.60 3.57
C GLU A 73 3.19 -1.85 2.29
N ALA A 74 3.52 -1.16 1.20
CA ALA A 74 2.87 -1.39 -0.08
C ALA A 74 3.16 -2.81 -0.59
N ASP A 75 4.39 -3.27 -0.47
CA ASP A 75 4.80 -4.61 -0.90
C ASP A 75 4.13 -5.69 -0.05
N GLU A 76 4.05 -5.49 1.27
CA GLU A 76 3.32 -6.41 2.14
C GLU A 76 1.84 -6.48 1.78
N THR A 77 1.22 -5.34 1.48
CA THR A 77 -0.18 -5.32 1.08
C THR A 77 -0.39 -6.08 -0.21
N LEU A 78 0.49 -5.90 -1.19
CA LEU A 78 0.44 -6.64 -2.44
C LEU A 78 0.46 -8.15 -2.17
N TYR A 79 1.35 -8.59 -1.29
CA TYR A 79 1.46 -10.00 -0.92
C TYR A 79 0.16 -10.55 -0.33
N TRP A 80 -0.44 -9.83 0.62
CA TRP A 80 -1.70 -10.28 1.22
C TRP A 80 -2.83 -10.34 0.20
N LEU A 81 -2.89 -9.39 -0.72
CA LEU A 81 -3.90 -9.40 -1.78
C LEU A 81 -3.68 -10.55 -2.75
N GLU A 82 -2.43 -10.86 -3.08
CA GLU A 82 -2.10 -12.00 -3.93
C GLU A 82 -2.56 -13.31 -3.28
N LEU A 83 -2.32 -13.48 -1.99
CA LEU A 83 -2.78 -14.67 -1.26
C LEU A 83 -4.29 -14.79 -1.29
N MET A 84 -5.01 -13.68 -1.11
CA MET A 84 -6.49 -13.69 -1.16
C MET A 84 -6.99 -14.15 -2.52
N ALA A 85 -6.34 -13.73 -3.59
CA ALA A 85 -6.70 -14.14 -4.94
C ALA A 85 -6.35 -15.60 -5.18
N ASP A 86 -5.14 -16.01 -4.79
CA ASP A 86 -4.66 -17.38 -5.00
C ASP A 86 -5.52 -18.41 -4.27
N GLU A 87 -5.98 -18.07 -3.08
CA GLU A 87 -6.81 -18.97 -2.24
C GLU A 87 -8.30 -18.75 -2.46
N ASN A 88 -8.68 -17.94 -3.45
CA ASN A 88 -10.08 -17.68 -3.80
C ASN A 88 -10.92 -17.13 -2.63
N ILE A 89 -10.28 -16.41 -1.72
CA ILE A 89 -11.00 -15.73 -0.63
C ILE A 89 -11.85 -14.60 -1.21
N VAL A 90 -11.29 -13.91 -2.20
CA VAL A 90 -12.00 -12.97 -3.04
C VAL A 90 -11.68 -13.32 -4.48
N ALA A 91 -12.67 -13.28 -5.36
CA ALA A 91 -12.45 -13.61 -6.76
C ALA A 91 -11.33 -12.74 -7.35
N ALA A 92 -10.39 -13.36 -8.07
CA ALA A 92 -9.25 -12.66 -8.65
C ALA A 92 -9.66 -11.48 -9.52
N THR A 93 -10.77 -11.63 -10.26
CA THR A 93 -11.31 -10.55 -11.11
C THR A 93 -11.71 -9.31 -10.30
N ARG A 94 -12.19 -9.51 -9.07
CA ARG A 94 -12.57 -8.41 -8.18
C ARG A 94 -11.37 -7.71 -7.56
N LEU A 95 -10.26 -8.42 -7.41
CA LEU A 95 -9.03 -7.88 -6.83
C LEU A 95 -8.10 -7.26 -7.87
N LYS A 96 -8.35 -7.48 -9.15
CA LYS A 96 -7.44 -7.10 -10.24
C LYS A 96 -7.02 -5.62 -10.16
N SER A 97 -7.97 -4.72 -10.01
CA SER A 97 -7.70 -3.28 -9.94
C SER A 97 -6.87 -2.91 -8.72
N LEU A 98 -7.19 -3.51 -7.58
CA LEU A 98 -6.48 -3.23 -6.32
C LEU A 98 -5.07 -3.82 -6.33
N LEU A 99 -4.89 -5.01 -6.90
CA LEU A 99 -3.58 -5.62 -7.11
C LEU A 99 -2.70 -4.73 -7.98
N LYS A 100 -3.27 -4.20 -9.06
CA LYS A 100 -2.57 -3.29 -9.96
C LYS A 100 -2.14 -2.02 -9.23
N GLU A 101 -3.03 -1.46 -8.43
CA GLU A 101 -2.71 -0.24 -7.67
C GLU A 101 -1.59 -0.50 -6.65
N ALA A 102 -1.65 -1.61 -5.94
CA ALA A 102 -0.59 -1.96 -4.99
C ALA A 102 0.77 -2.11 -5.69
N ASP A 103 0.77 -2.79 -6.83
CA ASP A 103 1.98 -2.98 -7.62
C ASP A 103 2.55 -1.64 -8.13
N GLU A 104 1.67 -0.74 -8.59
CA GLU A 104 2.10 0.59 -9.03
C GLU A 104 2.68 1.41 -7.88
N LEU A 105 2.08 1.33 -6.70
CA LEU A 105 2.61 2.03 -5.51
C LEU A 105 4.00 1.50 -5.13
N VAL A 106 4.21 0.18 -5.21
CA VAL A 106 5.53 -0.41 -4.98
C VAL A 106 6.54 0.19 -5.95
N ALA A 107 6.19 0.26 -7.24
CA ALA A 107 7.08 0.81 -8.27
C ALA A 107 7.40 2.29 -8.02
N ILE A 108 6.38 3.07 -7.68
CA ILE A 108 6.55 4.51 -7.41
C ILE A 108 7.47 4.73 -6.21
N PHE A 109 7.21 4.05 -5.09
CA PHE A 109 8.03 4.21 -3.90
C PHE A 109 9.45 3.69 -4.08
N THR A 110 9.63 2.66 -4.90
CA THR A 110 10.97 2.18 -5.27
C THR A 110 11.75 3.29 -5.99
N THR A 111 11.10 3.93 -6.96
CA THR A 111 11.72 5.02 -7.73
C THR A 111 12.07 6.21 -6.83
N ILE A 112 11.13 6.63 -5.99
CA ILE A 112 11.37 7.76 -5.06
C ILE A 112 12.53 7.42 -4.12
N SER A 113 12.56 6.22 -3.59
CA SER A 113 13.62 5.78 -2.69
C SER A 113 15.00 5.85 -3.35
N LYS A 114 15.09 5.37 -4.59
CA LYS A 114 16.37 5.42 -5.35
C LYS A 114 16.81 6.86 -5.58
N HIS A 115 15.92 7.72 -6.04
CA HIS A 115 16.23 9.12 -6.28
C HIS A 115 16.66 9.83 -4.99
N ALA A 116 15.97 9.59 -3.90
CA ALA A 116 16.27 10.24 -2.63
C ALA A 116 17.64 9.86 -2.10
N ARG A 117 18.09 8.60 -2.37
CA ARG A 117 19.41 8.14 -1.98
C ARG A 117 20.51 8.53 -2.97
N GLY A 118 20.13 9.15 -4.10
CA GLY A 118 21.08 9.48 -5.15
C GLY A 118 21.41 8.34 -6.10
N ASP A 119 20.69 7.23 -6.02
CA ASP A 119 20.86 6.07 -6.92
C ASP A 119 20.09 6.34 -8.21
N THR A 120 20.74 6.39 -9.34
CA THR A 120 20.08 6.67 -10.62
C THR A 120 20.16 5.49 -11.58
#